data_0abe124eacdcc54b43854577b5840df0
#
_entry.id   0abe124eacdcc54b43854577b5840df0
#
_cell.length_a   1.000
_cell.length_b   1.000
_cell.length_c   1.000
_cell.angle_alpha   90.00
_cell.angle_beta   90.00
_cell.angle_gamma   90.00
#
_symmetry.space_group_name_H-M   'P 1'
#
loop_
_entity.id
_entity.type
_entity.pdbx_description
1 polymer ?
#
loop_
_entity_poly.entity_id
_entity_poly.type
_entity_poly.pdbx_seq_one_letter_code
_entity_poly.pdbx_strand_id
1 'polypeptide(L)'
;ISSATTSSGTFSGTLAGSGTLDISGQATQYLQTGNKDYDLAVRDGGVLVLKGTADAPTLNYNSITAGNNGTLRIEATGDAQGSANTTLNVENITFQNGSTTELIYNFNQDAPFGAPMLTAGTITVQDGAGFLLSNMKGNAAMNAGSDLHDVVLMSATGSISGLEDGQSLAARISGLFAVYYQDATLSRDGNDILLNATLRQENLFASAADTWNSAAGAGLLWEARKNLDPDSQLAQFMNGVSTMINDGNLSGASRAMAAAAGSTVNALGTAQRDALRDQMGWIRNRTTLMGVNPAY
;
A
#
# COMPACT_ATOMS: atom_id res chain seq x y z
N ILE A 1 22.90 -10.35 -6.41
CA ILE A 1 22.81 -10.59 -4.96
C ILE A 1 21.93 -11.80 -4.73
N SER A 2 22.45 -12.81 -4.07
CA SER A 2 21.67 -13.98 -3.68
C SER A 2 21.91 -14.29 -2.21
N SER A 3 20.89 -14.79 -1.51
CA SER A 3 20.99 -15.16 -0.10
C SER A 3 20.12 -16.39 0.18
N ALA A 4 20.66 -17.32 0.96
CA ALA A 4 19.90 -18.45 1.51
C ALA A 4 19.17 -18.07 2.82
N THR A 5 19.51 -16.93 3.40
CA THR A 5 18.84 -16.35 4.57
C THR A 5 18.24 -15.01 4.17
N THR A 6 17.15 -14.61 4.86
CA THR A 6 16.52 -13.30 4.61
C THR A 6 17.55 -12.19 4.85
N SER A 7 17.84 -11.42 3.81
CA SER A 7 18.72 -10.26 3.88
C SER A 7 18.07 -9.09 3.15
N SER A 8 18.25 -7.88 3.67
CA SER A 8 17.81 -6.67 2.99
C SER A 8 18.95 -5.65 2.95
N GLY A 9 19.02 -4.92 1.85
CA GLY A 9 20.01 -3.86 1.67
C GLY A 9 19.41 -2.70 0.89
N THR A 10 19.80 -1.48 1.26
CA THR A 10 19.45 -0.28 0.50
C THR A 10 20.69 0.25 -0.19
N PHE A 11 20.59 0.50 -1.48
CA PHE A 11 21.62 1.15 -2.26
C PHE A 11 21.10 2.52 -2.74
N SER A 12 21.66 3.57 -2.18
CA SER A 12 21.35 4.97 -2.53
C SER A 12 22.53 5.67 -3.21
N GLY A 13 23.64 4.96 -3.42
CA GLY A 13 24.81 5.46 -4.14
C GLY A 13 24.60 5.52 -5.65
N THR A 14 25.61 6.02 -6.37
CA THR A 14 25.59 6.07 -7.84
C THR A 14 25.98 4.72 -8.43
N LEU A 15 25.13 4.18 -9.32
CA LEU A 15 25.51 3.07 -10.18
C LEU A 15 26.39 3.59 -11.31
N ALA A 16 27.66 3.17 -11.36
CA ALA A 16 28.60 3.60 -12.39
C ALA A 16 28.98 2.45 -13.33
N GLY A 17 29.17 2.79 -14.62
CA GLY A 17 29.45 1.78 -15.65
C GLY A 17 28.19 1.13 -16.20
N SER A 18 28.32 -0.09 -16.69
CA SER A 18 27.23 -0.91 -17.25
C SER A 18 27.31 -2.32 -16.70
N GLY A 19 26.20 -3.04 -16.69
CA GLY A 19 26.17 -4.43 -16.24
C GLY A 19 24.79 -4.92 -15.89
N THR A 20 24.74 -6.12 -15.33
CA THR A 20 23.49 -6.74 -14.85
C THR A 20 23.52 -6.85 -13.32
N LEU A 21 22.47 -6.38 -12.66
CA LEU A 21 22.22 -6.62 -11.25
C LEU A 21 21.12 -7.68 -11.13
N ASP A 22 21.50 -8.85 -10.64
CA ASP A 22 20.59 -10.00 -10.44
C ASP A 22 20.31 -10.16 -8.94
N ILE A 23 19.03 -10.13 -8.56
CA ILE A 23 18.53 -10.32 -7.21
C ILE A 23 17.79 -11.65 -7.15
N SER A 24 18.28 -12.58 -6.32
CA SER A 24 17.70 -13.91 -6.22
C SER A 24 17.79 -14.46 -4.78
N GLY A 25 17.16 -15.59 -4.52
CA GLY A 25 17.05 -16.18 -3.19
C GLY A 25 16.12 -15.36 -2.31
N GLN A 26 16.39 -15.31 -1.00
CA GLN A 26 15.56 -14.53 -0.05
C GLN A 26 16.08 -13.10 0.16
N ALA A 27 16.78 -12.56 -0.83
CA ALA A 27 17.34 -11.21 -0.75
C ALA A 27 16.28 -10.16 -1.11
N THR A 28 16.25 -9.08 -0.34
CA THR A 28 15.50 -7.85 -0.70
C THR A 28 16.49 -6.73 -0.95
N GLN A 29 16.45 -6.14 -2.13
CA GLN A 29 17.31 -5.04 -2.51
C GLN A 29 16.49 -3.81 -2.85
N TYR A 30 16.79 -2.71 -2.17
CA TYR A 30 16.23 -1.39 -2.46
C TYR A 30 17.20 -0.60 -3.33
N LEU A 31 16.71 -0.04 -4.43
CA LEU A 31 17.45 0.88 -5.30
C LEU A 31 16.72 2.23 -5.35
N GLN A 32 17.47 3.30 -5.04
CA GLN A 32 17.00 4.68 -5.06
C GLN A 32 17.66 5.53 -6.17
N THR A 33 18.45 4.89 -7.00
CA THR A 33 19.16 5.52 -8.11
C THR A 33 19.06 4.64 -9.34
N GLY A 34 18.99 5.27 -10.52
CA GLY A 34 18.95 4.59 -11.81
C GLY A 34 20.23 4.79 -12.61
N ASN A 35 20.49 3.89 -13.53
CA ASN A 35 21.48 4.06 -14.58
C ASN A 35 21.01 3.32 -15.83
N LYS A 36 20.84 4.04 -16.93
CA LYS A 36 20.34 3.53 -18.22
C LYS A 36 21.21 2.45 -18.88
N ASP A 37 22.44 2.24 -18.39
CA ASP A 37 23.34 1.21 -18.91
C ASP A 37 23.30 -0.08 -18.07
N TYR A 38 22.37 -0.17 -17.09
CA TYR A 38 22.18 -1.36 -16.26
C TYR A 38 20.93 -2.14 -16.63
N ASP A 39 21.10 -3.46 -16.63
CA ASP A 39 20.03 -4.43 -16.65
C ASP A 39 19.72 -4.90 -15.24
N LEU A 40 18.43 -4.99 -14.89
CA LEU A 40 17.98 -5.52 -13.62
C LEU A 40 17.25 -6.85 -13.83
N ALA A 41 17.54 -7.82 -12.99
CA ALA A 41 16.80 -9.08 -12.94
C ALA A 41 16.43 -9.38 -11.48
N VAL A 42 15.19 -9.84 -11.26
CA VAL A 42 14.73 -10.34 -9.97
C VAL A 42 14.03 -11.68 -10.18
N ARG A 43 14.43 -12.71 -9.42
CA ARG A 43 13.95 -14.09 -9.61
C ARG A 43 14.15 -14.94 -8.36
N ASP A 44 13.60 -16.14 -8.37
CA ASP A 44 13.91 -17.21 -7.40
C ASP A 44 13.71 -16.79 -5.93
N GLY A 45 12.65 -16.05 -5.63
CA GLY A 45 12.35 -15.57 -4.29
C GLY A 45 12.97 -14.21 -3.93
N GLY A 46 13.77 -13.62 -4.84
CA GLY A 46 14.32 -12.27 -4.65
C GLY A 46 13.25 -11.20 -4.70
N VAL A 47 13.49 -10.09 -4.02
CA VAL A 47 12.64 -8.89 -4.04
C VAL A 47 13.48 -7.70 -4.44
N LEU A 48 13.15 -7.07 -5.56
CA LEU A 48 13.73 -5.82 -6.01
C LEU A 48 12.74 -4.68 -5.77
N VAL A 49 13.14 -3.71 -4.95
CA VAL A 49 12.33 -2.52 -4.67
C VAL A 49 12.95 -1.31 -5.36
N LEU A 50 12.20 -0.71 -6.26
CA LEU A 50 12.55 0.52 -6.96
C LEU A 50 11.77 1.67 -6.34
N LYS A 51 12.47 2.58 -5.69
CA LYS A 51 11.87 3.71 -4.99
C LYS A 51 12.74 4.95 -5.20
N GLY A 52 12.30 5.86 -6.06
CA GLY A 52 12.94 7.15 -6.24
C GLY A 52 12.96 7.98 -4.95
N THR A 53 13.66 9.07 -4.95
CA THR A 53 13.65 10.05 -3.86
C THR A 53 12.79 11.25 -4.24
N ALA A 54 12.46 12.10 -3.27
CA ALA A 54 11.72 13.34 -3.54
C ALA A 54 12.45 14.24 -4.56
N ASP A 55 13.78 14.29 -4.48
CA ASP A 55 14.61 15.11 -5.37
C ASP A 55 14.90 14.41 -6.71
N ALA A 56 14.79 13.09 -6.79
CA ALA A 56 15.04 12.27 -7.97
C ALA A 56 13.97 11.15 -8.08
N PRO A 57 12.73 11.50 -8.43
CA PRO A 57 11.65 10.52 -8.52
C PRO A 57 11.79 9.57 -9.72
N THR A 58 12.62 9.93 -10.70
CA THR A 58 12.77 9.17 -11.94
C THR A 58 13.98 8.25 -11.88
N LEU A 59 13.74 6.96 -12.13
CA LEU A 59 14.77 5.94 -12.25
C LEU A 59 14.84 5.45 -13.71
N ASN A 60 16.05 5.38 -14.27
CA ASN A 60 16.26 4.97 -15.65
C ASN A 60 17.12 3.71 -15.69
N TYR A 61 16.71 2.69 -16.46
CA TYR A 61 17.47 1.46 -16.68
C TYR A 61 17.39 1.01 -18.15
N ASN A 62 18.31 0.15 -18.58
CA ASN A 62 18.27 -0.43 -19.91
C ASN A 62 17.15 -1.48 -19.97
N SER A 63 17.21 -2.49 -19.11
CA SER A 63 16.15 -3.50 -19.06
C SER A 63 15.82 -3.89 -17.63
N ILE A 64 14.58 -4.42 -17.47
CA ILE A 64 14.14 -5.03 -16.22
C ILE A 64 13.44 -6.35 -16.54
N THR A 65 13.84 -7.40 -15.86
CA THR A 65 13.19 -8.71 -15.92
C THR A 65 12.68 -9.10 -14.53
N ALA A 66 11.36 -9.11 -14.36
CA ALA A 66 10.71 -9.79 -13.25
C ALA A 66 10.56 -11.27 -13.63
N GLY A 67 11.44 -12.11 -13.12
CA GLY A 67 11.54 -13.52 -13.45
C GLY A 67 10.68 -14.40 -12.53
N ASN A 68 10.64 -15.68 -12.84
CA ASN A 68 9.86 -16.67 -12.11
C ASN A 68 10.15 -16.60 -10.60
N ASN A 69 9.07 -16.55 -9.80
CA ASN A 69 9.12 -16.43 -8.33
C ASN A 69 9.93 -15.22 -7.82
N GLY A 70 10.19 -14.23 -8.66
CA GLY A 70 10.77 -12.94 -8.27
C GLY A 70 9.69 -11.90 -8.02
N THR A 71 9.96 -10.94 -7.15
CA THR A 71 9.07 -9.81 -6.88
C THR A 71 9.75 -8.50 -7.28
N LEU A 72 9.19 -7.83 -8.28
CA LEU A 72 9.49 -6.44 -8.59
C LEU A 72 8.50 -5.55 -7.87
N ARG A 73 8.98 -4.65 -7.01
CA ARG A 73 8.15 -3.66 -6.33
C ARG A 73 8.51 -2.27 -6.78
N ILE A 74 7.53 -1.48 -7.18
CA ILE A 74 7.70 -0.06 -7.53
C ILE A 74 6.92 0.75 -6.48
N GLU A 75 7.63 1.60 -5.73
CA GLU A 75 7.05 2.37 -4.64
C GLU A 75 7.05 3.88 -4.95
N ALA A 76 6.03 4.60 -4.48
CA ALA A 76 6.05 6.05 -4.42
C ALA A 76 7.25 6.58 -3.62
N THR A 77 7.75 7.77 -3.95
CA THR A 77 9.05 8.30 -3.48
C THR A 77 9.13 8.52 -1.99
N GLY A 78 8.03 8.77 -1.31
CA GLY A 78 7.99 9.05 0.10
C GLY A 78 6.76 8.46 0.78
N ASP A 79 6.69 8.65 2.10
CA ASP A 79 5.58 8.19 2.92
C ASP A 79 4.60 9.34 3.22
N ALA A 80 5.05 10.60 3.03
CA ALA A 80 4.26 11.79 3.32
C ALA A 80 3.19 12.07 2.26
N GLN A 81 2.12 12.71 2.68
CA GLN A 81 1.10 13.27 1.81
C GLN A 81 1.76 14.26 0.81
N GLY A 82 1.50 14.10 -0.47
CA GLY A 82 2.12 14.89 -1.53
C GLY A 82 3.42 14.33 -2.10
N SER A 83 3.87 13.15 -1.64
CA SER A 83 4.99 12.45 -2.28
C SER A 83 4.63 12.06 -3.71
N ALA A 84 5.58 12.26 -4.64
CA ALA A 84 5.41 11.85 -6.03
C ALA A 84 5.43 10.32 -6.18
N ASN A 85 4.86 9.82 -7.26
CA ASN A 85 5.13 8.45 -7.68
C ASN A 85 6.57 8.32 -8.19
N THR A 86 7.20 7.18 -7.96
CA THR A 86 8.43 6.84 -8.67
C THR A 86 8.07 6.66 -10.15
N THR A 87 8.77 7.36 -11.02
CA THR A 87 8.68 7.14 -12.46
C THR A 87 9.83 6.25 -12.90
N LEU A 88 9.50 5.12 -13.47
CA LEU A 88 10.47 4.16 -13.98
C LEU A 88 10.49 4.24 -15.51
N ASN A 89 11.65 4.60 -16.06
CA ASN A 89 11.88 4.59 -17.51
C ASN A 89 12.85 3.47 -17.89
N VAL A 90 12.46 2.61 -18.80
CA VAL A 90 13.27 1.49 -19.25
C VAL A 90 13.16 1.31 -20.77
N GLU A 91 14.21 0.77 -21.42
CA GLU A 91 14.08 0.40 -22.83
C GLU A 91 13.20 -0.85 -22.97
N ASN A 92 13.37 -1.85 -22.08
CA ASN A 92 12.61 -3.09 -22.15
C ASN A 92 12.23 -3.56 -20.76
N ILE A 93 10.97 -3.97 -20.57
CA ILE A 93 10.55 -4.66 -19.36
C ILE A 93 9.85 -5.98 -19.71
N THR A 94 10.18 -7.02 -18.96
CA THR A 94 9.55 -8.34 -19.09
C THR A 94 9.03 -8.82 -17.76
N PHE A 95 7.75 -9.10 -17.71
CA PHE A 95 7.06 -9.78 -16.60
C PHE A 95 6.88 -11.25 -16.99
N GLN A 96 7.69 -12.13 -16.41
CA GLN A 96 7.68 -13.55 -16.75
C GLN A 96 6.59 -14.31 -15.98
N ASN A 97 6.27 -15.49 -16.46
CA ASN A 97 5.40 -16.44 -15.76
C ASN A 97 5.88 -16.65 -14.31
N GLY A 98 4.96 -16.61 -13.35
CA GLY A 98 5.24 -16.79 -11.93
C GLY A 98 5.93 -15.60 -11.25
N SER A 99 6.21 -14.50 -11.96
CA SER A 99 6.67 -13.26 -11.33
C SER A 99 5.53 -12.56 -10.59
N THR A 100 5.89 -11.70 -9.63
CA THR A 100 4.97 -10.76 -9.00
C THR A 100 5.47 -9.35 -9.21
N THR A 101 4.63 -8.48 -9.76
CA THR A 101 4.90 -7.03 -9.80
C THR A 101 3.97 -6.34 -8.83
N GLU A 102 4.56 -5.76 -7.79
CA GLU A 102 3.83 -5.05 -6.74
C GLU A 102 3.95 -3.54 -6.96
N LEU A 103 2.81 -2.87 -7.01
CA LEU A 103 2.70 -1.44 -7.24
C LEU A 103 2.15 -0.76 -5.99
N ILE A 104 2.92 0.18 -5.44
CA ILE A 104 2.51 1.05 -4.33
C ILE A 104 2.38 2.46 -4.89
N TYR A 105 1.17 2.79 -5.31
CA TYR A 105 0.84 4.03 -6.01
C TYR A 105 0.41 5.13 -5.04
N ASN A 106 0.85 6.37 -5.30
CA ASN A 106 0.35 7.53 -4.61
C ASN A 106 -0.77 8.18 -5.43
N PHE A 107 -1.99 8.08 -4.92
CA PHE A 107 -3.17 8.72 -5.50
C PHE A 107 -3.28 10.15 -4.95
N ASN A 108 -2.53 11.09 -5.51
CA ASN A 108 -2.57 12.48 -5.09
C ASN A 108 -3.75 13.23 -5.76
N GLN A 109 -4.43 14.11 -5.00
CA GLN A 109 -5.57 14.90 -5.49
C GLN A 109 -5.23 15.83 -6.67
N ASP A 110 -4.00 16.35 -6.69
CA ASP A 110 -3.59 17.35 -7.69
C ASP A 110 -3.08 16.74 -9.01
N ALA A 111 -2.91 15.44 -9.04
CA ALA A 111 -2.54 14.70 -10.24
C ALA A 111 -3.50 13.53 -10.43
N PRO A 112 -4.72 13.76 -10.92
CA PRO A 112 -5.61 12.65 -11.23
C PRO A 112 -4.95 11.80 -12.29
N PHE A 113 -4.25 10.74 -11.87
CA PHE A 113 -3.84 9.63 -12.72
C PHE A 113 -3.08 9.99 -14.02
N GLY A 114 -2.34 11.10 -14.05
CA GLY A 114 -1.85 11.70 -15.29
C GLY A 114 -0.50 11.22 -15.78
N ALA A 115 0.30 10.52 -14.98
CA ALA A 115 1.59 10.01 -15.41
C ALA A 115 1.76 8.53 -15.01
N PRO A 116 2.15 7.66 -15.95
CA PRO A 116 2.41 6.25 -15.63
C PRO A 116 3.58 6.12 -14.64
N MET A 117 3.50 5.12 -13.76
CA MET A 117 4.64 4.73 -12.91
C MET A 117 5.77 4.13 -13.73
N LEU A 118 5.45 3.53 -14.86
CA LEU A 118 6.40 2.87 -15.74
C LEU A 118 6.20 3.34 -17.17
N THR A 119 7.27 3.83 -17.78
CA THR A 119 7.36 4.05 -19.22
C THR A 119 8.45 3.16 -19.79
N ALA A 120 8.12 2.40 -20.82
CA ALA A 120 9.08 1.49 -21.45
C ALA A 120 9.12 1.66 -22.97
N GLY A 121 10.23 1.31 -23.59
CA GLY A 121 10.31 1.11 -25.04
C GLY A 121 9.41 -0.08 -25.42
N THR A 122 9.60 -1.21 -24.77
CA THR A 122 8.74 -2.38 -24.92
C THR A 122 8.30 -2.96 -23.58
N ILE A 123 7.05 -3.43 -23.51
CA ILE A 123 6.51 -4.15 -22.36
C ILE A 123 6.13 -5.56 -22.81
N THR A 124 6.64 -6.57 -22.14
CA THR A 124 6.26 -7.96 -22.37
C THR A 124 5.61 -8.54 -21.12
N VAL A 125 4.38 -9.00 -21.23
CA VAL A 125 3.62 -9.65 -20.16
C VAL A 125 3.43 -11.11 -20.52
N GLN A 126 4.16 -12.02 -19.90
CA GLN A 126 3.97 -13.45 -20.14
C GLN A 126 2.73 -13.96 -19.40
N ASP A 127 2.11 -14.99 -19.95
CA ASP A 127 1.02 -15.69 -19.29
C ASP A 127 1.46 -16.18 -17.90
N GLY A 128 0.62 -15.92 -16.87
CA GLY A 128 0.94 -16.22 -15.48
C GLY A 128 1.81 -15.18 -14.75
N ALA A 129 2.15 -14.05 -15.37
CA ALA A 129 2.69 -12.90 -14.66
C ALA A 129 1.64 -12.34 -13.69
N GLY A 130 2.01 -12.12 -12.43
CA GLY A 130 1.13 -11.63 -11.38
C GLY A 130 1.31 -10.15 -11.12
N PHE A 131 0.20 -9.43 -10.88
CA PHE A 131 0.22 -8.03 -10.44
C PHE A 131 -0.46 -7.91 -9.09
N LEU A 132 0.10 -7.06 -8.21
CA LEU A 132 -0.38 -6.83 -6.86
C LEU A 132 -0.43 -5.32 -6.60
N LEU A 133 -1.59 -4.82 -6.21
CA LEU A 133 -1.79 -3.48 -5.68
C LEU A 133 -1.92 -3.62 -4.16
N SER A 134 -0.80 -3.46 -3.45
CA SER A 134 -0.74 -3.84 -2.03
C SER A 134 -1.05 -2.69 -1.09
N ASN A 135 -0.63 -1.51 -1.43
CA ASN A 135 -0.78 -0.34 -0.60
C ASN A 135 -1.09 0.87 -1.47
N MET A 136 -1.48 1.95 -0.82
CA MET A 136 -1.67 3.23 -1.48
C MET A 136 -1.21 4.34 -0.56
N LYS A 137 -0.72 5.41 -1.16
CA LYS A 137 -0.33 6.64 -0.47
C LYS A 137 -1.16 7.79 -1.01
N GLY A 138 -1.29 8.84 -0.23
CA GLY A 138 -2.12 10.00 -0.60
C GLY A 138 -3.61 9.81 -0.38
N ASN A 139 -4.36 10.90 -0.48
CA ASN A 139 -5.78 10.97 -0.11
C ASN A 139 -6.76 11.00 -1.29
N ALA A 140 -6.30 11.10 -2.53
CA ALA A 140 -7.15 11.39 -3.66
C ALA A 140 -8.26 10.34 -3.88
N ALA A 141 -7.89 9.07 -3.86
CA ALA A 141 -8.85 7.99 -4.02
C ALA A 141 -9.83 7.87 -2.86
N MET A 142 -9.40 8.24 -1.66
CA MET A 142 -10.21 8.20 -0.44
C MET A 142 -11.31 9.26 -0.45
N ASN A 143 -11.05 10.40 -1.07
CA ASN A 143 -11.98 11.54 -1.11
C ASN A 143 -12.87 11.54 -2.36
N ALA A 144 -12.48 10.83 -3.43
CA ALA A 144 -13.23 10.82 -4.68
C ALA A 144 -14.54 10.02 -4.60
N GLY A 145 -14.62 9.02 -3.71
CA GLY A 145 -15.83 8.21 -3.50
C GLY A 145 -16.32 7.47 -4.76
N SER A 146 -15.42 7.21 -5.71
CA SER A 146 -15.75 6.65 -7.03
C SER A 146 -14.83 5.48 -7.37
N ASP A 147 -15.29 4.68 -8.31
CA ASP A 147 -14.48 3.64 -8.95
C ASP A 147 -13.25 4.24 -9.63
N LEU A 148 -12.19 3.45 -9.74
CA LEU A 148 -11.06 3.79 -10.59
C LEU A 148 -11.35 3.32 -12.02
N HIS A 149 -11.26 4.24 -12.96
CA HIS A 149 -11.45 3.96 -14.38
C HIS A 149 -10.24 4.45 -15.17
N ASP A 150 -9.67 3.56 -15.97
CA ASP A 150 -8.66 3.86 -16.97
C ASP A 150 -7.44 4.63 -16.43
N VAL A 151 -7.02 4.27 -15.22
CA VAL A 151 -5.83 4.85 -14.61
C VAL A 151 -4.59 4.30 -15.30
N VAL A 152 -3.84 5.15 -16.02
CA VAL A 152 -2.64 4.71 -16.72
C VAL A 152 -1.55 4.36 -15.70
N LEU A 153 -1.22 3.07 -15.57
CA LEU A 153 -0.14 2.60 -14.73
C LEU A 153 1.18 2.45 -15.46
N MET A 154 1.12 1.97 -16.70
CA MET A 154 2.29 1.71 -17.53
C MET A 154 2.02 2.16 -18.97
N SER A 155 3.04 2.70 -19.63
CA SER A 155 2.98 3.10 -21.04
C SER A 155 4.17 2.56 -21.80
N ALA A 156 3.94 2.08 -23.03
CA ALA A 156 5.01 1.71 -23.95
C ALA A 156 5.16 2.78 -25.04
N THR A 157 6.40 3.19 -25.35
CA THR A 157 6.65 4.06 -26.49
C THR A 157 6.74 3.28 -27.81
N GLY A 158 6.93 1.98 -27.75
CA GLY A 158 6.99 1.08 -28.90
C GLY A 158 5.85 0.07 -28.89
N SER A 159 5.94 -1.01 -28.12
CA SER A 159 4.94 -2.07 -28.17
C SER A 159 4.69 -2.75 -26.84
N ILE A 160 3.48 -3.30 -26.68
CA ILE A 160 3.10 -4.22 -25.61
C ILE A 160 2.85 -5.59 -26.24
N SER A 161 3.42 -6.64 -25.66
CA SER A 161 3.23 -8.03 -26.10
C SER A 161 2.80 -8.93 -24.95
N GLY A 162 2.09 -10.02 -25.28
CA GLY A 162 1.56 -10.97 -24.29
C GLY A 162 0.30 -10.53 -23.55
N LEU A 163 -0.18 -9.35 -23.84
CA LEU A 163 -1.50 -8.85 -23.44
C LEU A 163 -2.13 -8.23 -24.68
N GLU A 164 -3.23 -8.82 -25.16
CA GLU A 164 -3.93 -8.34 -26.35
C GLU A 164 -4.67 -7.04 -26.06
N ASP A 165 -4.88 -6.22 -27.08
CA ASP A 165 -5.63 -4.98 -26.97
C ASP A 165 -7.07 -5.25 -26.52
N GLY A 166 -7.54 -4.56 -25.48
CA GLY A 166 -8.82 -4.81 -24.82
C GLY A 166 -8.85 -6.03 -23.88
N GLN A 167 -7.76 -6.81 -23.80
CA GLN A 167 -7.67 -7.91 -22.84
C GLN A 167 -7.45 -7.38 -21.42
N SER A 168 -8.08 -8.04 -20.43
CA SER A 168 -7.93 -7.72 -19.00
C SER A 168 -7.29 -8.86 -18.23
N LEU A 169 -6.43 -8.50 -17.28
CA LEU A 169 -5.85 -9.38 -16.28
C LEU A 169 -6.39 -9.02 -14.89
N ALA A 170 -6.76 -10.00 -14.10
CA ALA A 170 -7.09 -9.75 -12.70
C ALA A 170 -5.81 -9.37 -11.93
N ALA A 171 -5.86 -8.25 -11.23
CA ALA A 171 -4.81 -7.84 -10.31
C ALA A 171 -5.19 -8.23 -8.88
N ARG A 172 -4.25 -8.80 -8.13
CA ARG A 172 -4.44 -9.02 -6.70
C ARG A 172 -4.41 -7.68 -5.96
N ILE A 173 -5.17 -7.60 -4.89
CA ILE A 173 -5.20 -6.43 -4.03
C ILE A 173 -4.90 -6.82 -2.60
N SER A 174 -4.24 -5.93 -1.86
CA SER A 174 -3.89 -6.13 -0.46
C SER A 174 -3.77 -4.78 0.26
N GLY A 175 -3.52 -4.83 1.56
CA GLY A 175 -3.24 -3.64 2.35
C GLY A 175 -4.32 -2.56 2.27
N LEU A 176 -3.91 -1.30 2.30
CA LEU A 176 -4.83 -0.17 2.24
C LEU A 176 -5.60 -0.11 0.91
N PHE A 177 -5.02 -0.56 -0.20
CA PHE A 177 -5.75 -0.59 -1.46
C PHE A 177 -7.02 -1.43 -1.35
N ALA A 178 -6.94 -2.62 -0.73
CA ALA A 178 -8.07 -3.50 -0.53
C ALA A 178 -9.14 -2.96 0.46
N VAL A 179 -8.79 -1.99 1.32
CA VAL A 179 -9.77 -1.32 2.19
C VAL A 179 -10.73 -0.43 1.38
N TYR A 180 -10.22 0.17 0.29
CA TYR A 180 -10.99 1.10 -0.53
C TYR A 180 -11.55 0.47 -1.79
N TYR A 181 -10.86 -0.48 -2.39
CA TYR A 181 -11.19 -1.03 -3.69
C TYR A 181 -11.32 -2.55 -3.68
N GLN A 182 -12.03 -3.07 -4.65
CA GLN A 182 -12.18 -4.49 -4.98
C GLN A 182 -12.15 -4.68 -6.50
N ASP A 183 -12.06 -5.94 -6.93
CA ASP A 183 -12.17 -6.32 -8.35
C ASP A 183 -11.20 -5.57 -9.27
N ALA A 184 -9.95 -5.40 -8.80
CA ALA A 184 -8.95 -4.71 -9.59
C ALA A 184 -8.54 -5.50 -10.83
N THR A 185 -8.50 -4.82 -11.96
CA THR A 185 -8.06 -5.38 -13.24
C THR A 185 -7.07 -4.45 -13.93
N LEU A 186 -6.13 -5.04 -14.65
CA LEU A 186 -5.27 -4.35 -15.60
C LEU A 186 -5.74 -4.69 -17.00
N SER A 187 -5.99 -3.68 -17.84
CA SER A 187 -6.36 -3.86 -19.24
C SER A 187 -5.40 -3.13 -20.14
N ARG A 188 -5.24 -3.63 -21.37
CA ARG A 188 -4.48 -2.93 -22.39
C ARG A 188 -5.42 -2.08 -23.24
N ASP A 189 -5.01 -0.82 -23.49
CA ASP A 189 -5.59 0.05 -24.49
C ASP A 189 -4.45 0.69 -25.31
N GLY A 190 -4.30 0.23 -26.53
CA GLY A 190 -3.19 0.66 -27.41
C GLY A 190 -1.81 0.37 -26.80
N ASN A 191 -1.12 1.42 -26.42
CA ASN A 191 0.21 1.38 -25.80
C ASN A 191 0.21 1.56 -24.29
N ASP A 192 -0.95 1.54 -23.64
CA ASP A 192 -1.11 1.74 -22.22
C ASP A 192 -1.64 0.49 -21.51
N ILE A 193 -1.20 0.28 -20.27
CA ILE A 193 -1.80 -0.65 -19.34
C ILE A 193 -2.54 0.16 -18.27
N LEU A 194 -3.85 -0.01 -18.25
CA LEU A 194 -4.80 0.74 -17.46
C LEU A 194 -5.25 -0.06 -16.24
N LEU A 195 -5.39 0.61 -15.11
CA LEU A 195 -6.00 0.06 -13.90
C LEU A 195 -7.48 0.45 -13.84
N ASN A 196 -8.31 -0.55 -13.61
CA ASN A 196 -9.70 -0.38 -13.23
C ASN A 196 -9.95 -1.09 -11.90
N ALA A 197 -10.71 -0.47 -10.99
CA ALA A 197 -11.08 -1.08 -9.72
C ALA A 197 -12.39 -0.50 -9.19
N THR A 198 -13.21 -1.34 -8.59
CA THR A 198 -14.51 -0.93 -8.04
C THR A 198 -14.34 -0.43 -6.62
N LEU A 199 -14.96 0.70 -6.29
CA LEU A 199 -14.99 1.21 -4.91
C LEU A 199 -15.73 0.22 -4.01
N ARG A 200 -15.08 -0.21 -2.94
CA ARG A 200 -15.64 -1.16 -1.99
C ARG A 200 -16.77 -0.53 -1.18
N GLN A 201 -17.95 -1.08 -1.31
CA GLN A 201 -19.14 -0.67 -0.56
C GLN A 201 -19.32 -1.50 0.73
N GLU A 202 -18.81 -2.72 0.76
CA GLU A 202 -18.96 -3.62 1.89
C GLU A 202 -17.76 -3.51 2.84
N ASN A 203 -18.03 -3.68 4.13
CA ASN A 203 -17.01 -3.63 5.17
C ASN A 203 -16.06 -4.84 5.06
N LEU A 204 -14.86 -4.62 4.53
CA LEU A 204 -13.82 -5.65 4.42
C LEU A 204 -13.55 -6.34 5.76
N PHE A 205 -13.48 -5.57 6.84
CA PHE A 205 -13.12 -6.06 8.16
C PHE A 205 -14.19 -6.97 8.77
N ALA A 206 -15.45 -6.80 8.35
CA ALA A 206 -16.55 -7.65 8.82
C ALA A 206 -16.39 -9.12 8.42
N SER A 207 -15.69 -9.40 7.32
CA SER A 207 -15.43 -10.77 6.85
C SER A 207 -14.57 -11.59 7.81
N ALA A 208 -13.76 -10.96 8.65
CA ALA A 208 -12.90 -11.61 9.64
C ALA A 208 -13.41 -11.49 11.07
N ALA A 209 -14.54 -10.82 11.31
CA ALA A 209 -15.08 -10.59 12.64
C ALA A 209 -15.82 -11.82 13.15
N ASP A 210 -15.24 -12.54 14.10
CA ASP A 210 -15.78 -13.78 14.68
C ASP A 210 -16.29 -13.63 16.13
N THR A 211 -16.05 -12.47 16.75
CA THR A 211 -16.52 -12.13 18.09
C THR A 211 -17.22 -10.78 18.10
N TRP A 212 -17.96 -10.52 19.18
CA TRP A 212 -18.62 -9.22 19.34
C TRP A 212 -17.63 -8.06 19.38
N ASN A 213 -16.49 -8.25 20.03
CA ASN A 213 -15.45 -7.22 20.11
C ASN A 213 -14.76 -7.00 18.77
N SER A 214 -14.49 -8.07 18.00
CA SER A 214 -13.93 -7.92 16.66
C SER A 214 -14.92 -7.28 15.68
N ALA A 215 -16.21 -7.54 15.81
CA ALA A 215 -17.25 -6.87 15.02
C ALA A 215 -17.34 -5.37 15.34
N ALA A 216 -17.24 -5.01 16.61
CA ALA A 216 -17.15 -3.58 16.99
C ALA A 216 -15.88 -2.91 16.44
N GLY A 217 -14.72 -3.58 16.53
CA GLY A 217 -13.47 -3.11 15.92
C GLY A 217 -13.58 -2.95 14.42
N ALA A 218 -14.17 -3.92 13.72
CA ALA A 218 -14.41 -3.86 12.28
C ALA A 218 -15.27 -2.66 11.88
N GLY A 219 -16.33 -2.36 12.64
CA GLY A 219 -17.16 -1.19 12.43
C GLY A 219 -16.40 0.12 12.60
N LEU A 220 -15.58 0.22 13.66
CA LEU A 220 -14.76 1.40 13.93
C LEU A 220 -13.74 1.65 12.81
N LEU A 221 -13.03 0.62 12.34
CA LEU A 221 -12.07 0.73 11.25
C LEU A 221 -12.75 1.15 9.95
N TRP A 222 -13.91 0.57 9.65
CA TRP A 222 -14.67 0.89 8.45
C TRP A 222 -15.11 2.34 8.40
N GLU A 223 -15.59 2.88 9.51
CA GLU A 223 -15.94 4.30 9.60
C GLU A 223 -14.71 5.22 9.56
N ALA A 224 -13.64 4.83 10.26
CA ALA A 224 -12.41 5.62 10.32
C ALA A 224 -11.75 5.80 8.94
N ARG A 225 -11.94 4.85 7.99
CA ARG A 225 -11.38 4.95 6.65
C ARG A 225 -11.79 6.20 5.88
N LYS A 226 -12.95 6.77 6.21
CA LYS A 226 -13.50 7.96 5.52
C LYS A 226 -12.64 9.21 5.67
N ASN A 227 -11.90 9.29 6.77
CA ASN A 227 -11.03 10.42 7.11
C ASN A 227 -9.62 9.94 7.50
N LEU A 228 -9.18 8.83 6.93
CA LEU A 228 -7.89 8.22 7.26
C LEU A 228 -6.75 9.07 6.71
N ASP A 229 -5.82 9.45 7.58
CA ASP A 229 -4.50 9.90 7.17
C ASP A 229 -3.64 8.66 6.83
N PRO A 230 -3.20 8.49 5.56
CA PRO A 230 -2.46 7.31 5.12
C PRO A 230 -1.14 7.08 5.86
N ASP A 231 -0.56 8.14 6.43
CA ASP A 231 0.71 8.08 7.14
C ASP A 231 0.52 7.83 8.65
N SER A 232 -0.73 7.78 9.10
CA SER A 232 -1.07 7.57 10.51
C SER A 232 -0.79 6.13 10.98
N GLN A 233 -0.62 5.98 12.30
CA GLN A 233 -0.57 4.65 12.92
C GLN A 233 -1.86 3.84 12.67
N LEU A 234 -2.99 4.51 12.55
CA LEU A 234 -4.26 3.88 12.21
C LEU A 234 -4.23 3.29 10.80
N ALA A 235 -3.67 4.01 9.84
CA ALA A 235 -3.48 3.51 8.48
C ALA A 235 -2.57 2.27 8.45
N GLN A 236 -1.45 2.30 9.18
CA GLN A 236 -0.55 1.15 9.31
C GLN A 236 -1.26 -0.05 9.94
N PHE A 237 -2.07 0.17 10.96
CA PHE A 237 -2.88 -0.86 11.59
C PHE A 237 -3.92 -1.44 10.62
N MET A 238 -4.67 -0.59 9.91
CA MET A 238 -5.66 -1.01 8.91
C MET A 238 -5.00 -1.77 7.77
N ASN A 239 -3.83 -1.32 7.31
CA ASN A 239 -3.03 -2.02 6.33
C ASN A 239 -2.67 -3.44 6.79
N GLY A 240 -2.18 -3.58 8.02
CA GLY A 240 -1.84 -4.88 8.60
C GLY A 240 -3.05 -5.82 8.73
N VAL A 241 -4.18 -5.33 9.21
CA VAL A 241 -5.41 -6.13 9.33
C VAL A 241 -5.94 -6.52 7.95
N SER A 242 -5.96 -5.60 6.99
CA SER A 242 -6.39 -5.89 5.61
C SER A 242 -5.49 -6.94 4.95
N THR A 243 -4.18 -6.84 5.13
CA THR A 243 -3.23 -7.84 4.64
C THR A 243 -3.52 -9.22 5.23
N MET A 244 -3.73 -9.32 6.55
CA MET A 244 -4.11 -10.58 7.21
C MET A 244 -5.37 -11.18 6.60
N ILE A 245 -6.40 -10.36 6.30
CA ILE A 245 -7.65 -10.83 5.69
C ILE A 245 -7.37 -11.38 4.28
N ASN A 246 -6.63 -10.66 3.47
CA ASN A 246 -6.33 -11.07 2.10
C ASN A 246 -5.44 -12.33 2.04
N ASP A 247 -4.57 -12.53 3.03
CA ASP A 247 -3.74 -13.73 3.18
C ASP A 247 -4.49 -14.91 3.81
N GLY A 248 -5.79 -14.76 4.12
CA GLY A 248 -6.62 -15.78 4.73
C GLY A 248 -6.41 -15.98 6.24
N ASN A 249 -5.61 -15.15 6.90
CA ASN A 249 -5.38 -15.17 8.35
C ASN A 249 -6.52 -14.46 9.11
N LEU A 250 -7.74 -14.96 8.95
CA LEU A 250 -8.93 -14.33 9.51
C LEU A 250 -8.90 -14.30 11.06
N SER A 251 -8.38 -15.35 11.69
CA SER A 251 -8.26 -15.39 13.17
C SER A 251 -7.25 -14.37 13.70
N GLY A 252 -6.18 -14.10 12.98
CA GLY A 252 -5.22 -13.03 13.31
C GLY A 252 -5.87 -11.66 13.21
N ALA A 253 -6.57 -11.41 12.12
CA ALA A 253 -7.31 -10.17 11.89
C ALA A 253 -8.38 -9.93 12.97
N SER A 254 -9.17 -10.96 13.29
CA SER A 254 -10.19 -10.88 14.35
C SER A 254 -9.59 -10.48 15.70
N ARG A 255 -8.51 -11.14 16.13
CA ARG A 255 -7.82 -10.80 17.39
C ARG A 255 -7.29 -9.38 17.41
N ALA A 256 -6.69 -8.93 16.31
CA ALA A 256 -6.19 -7.56 16.19
C ALA A 256 -7.33 -6.53 16.35
N MET A 257 -8.44 -6.74 15.66
CA MET A 257 -9.62 -5.88 15.76
C MET A 257 -10.25 -5.88 17.15
N ALA A 258 -10.35 -7.05 17.78
CA ALA A 258 -10.87 -7.17 19.15
C ALA A 258 -9.98 -6.45 20.17
N ALA A 259 -8.66 -6.52 20.02
CA ALA A 259 -7.71 -5.79 20.85
C ALA A 259 -7.83 -4.27 20.69
N ALA A 260 -8.00 -3.79 19.46
CA ALA A 260 -8.23 -2.36 19.18
C ALA A 260 -9.54 -1.87 19.80
N ALA A 261 -10.64 -2.61 19.67
CA ALA A 261 -11.92 -2.27 20.30
C ALA A 261 -11.82 -2.29 21.83
N GLY A 262 -11.14 -3.29 22.41
CA GLY A 262 -10.93 -3.40 23.85
C GLY A 262 -10.11 -2.24 24.44
N SER A 263 -9.08 -1.80 23.75
CA SER A 263 -8.28 -0.64 24.17
C SER A 263 -9.09 0.66 24.17
N THR A 264 -9.96 0.85 23.18
CA THR A 264 -10.84 2.02 23.08
C THR A 264 -11.87 2.02 24.20
N VAL A 265 -12.48 0.88 24.53
CA VAL A 265 -13.44 0.75 25.65
C VAL A 265 -12.75 1.01 26.99
N ASN A 266 -11.52 0.52 27.18
CA ASN A 266 -10.75 0.80 28.40
C ASN A 266 -10.39 2.27 28.53
N ALA A 267 -10.02 2.94 27.44
CA ALA A 267 -9.72 4.39 27.44
C ALA A 267 -10.99 5.21 27.78
N LEU A 268 -12.14 4.87 27.20
CA LEU A 268 -13.44 5.49 27.55
C LEU A 268 -13.82 5.26 29.00
N GLY A 269 -13.67 4.04 29.51
CA GLY A 269 -13.95 3.70 30.91
C GLY A 269 -13.02 4.44 31.88
N THR A 270 -11.79 4.71 31.49
CA THR A 270 -10.83 5.51 32.28
C THR A 270 -11.25 6.98 32.27
N ALA A 271 -11.54 7.55 31.10
CA ALA A 271 -12.00 8.93 30.97
C ALA A 271 -13.31 9.17 31.76
N GLN A 272 -14.26 8.24 31.71
CA GLN A 272 -15.49 8.31 32.49
C GLN A 272 -15.22 8.27 34.01
N ARG A 273 -14.31 7.40 34.48
CA ARG A 273 -13.91 7.32 35.88
C ARG A 273 -13.22 8.58 36.35
N ASP A 274 -12.38 9.16 35.53
CA ASP A 274 -11.67 10.40 35.83
C ASP A 274 -12.65 11.59 35.89
N ALA A 275 -13.60 11.68 34.95
CA ALA A 275 -14.66 12.70 34.99
C ALA A 275 -15.56 12.57 36.23
N LEU A 276 -15.92 11.34 36.63
CA LEU A 276 -16.67 11.10 37.87
C LEU A 276 -15.86 11.45 39.10
N ARG A 277 -14.57 11.18 39.12
CA ARG A 277 -13.67 11.56 40.23
C ARG A 277 -13.54 13.07 40.37
N ASP A 278 -13.46 13.80 39.27
CA ASP A 278 -13.41 15.23 39.23
C ASP A 278 -14.74 15.84 39.72
N GLN A 279 -15.89 15.30 39.29
CA GLN A 279 -17.21 15.69 39.77
C GLN A 279 -17.37 15.45 41.28
N MET A 280 -16.93 14.28 41.76
CA MET A 280 -16.94 13.96 43.17
C MET A 280 -16.01 14.88 43.99
N GLY A 281 -14.84 15.21 43.45
CA GLY A 281 -13.93 16.20 44.02
C GLY A 281 -14.55 17.57 44.16
N TRP A 282 -15.28 18.02 43.13
CA TRP A 282 -15.99 19.28 43.12
C TRP A 282 -17.15 19.30 44.17
N ILE A 283 -17.93 18.20 44.26
CA ILE A 283 -18.98 18.05 45.27
C ILE A 283 -18.40 18.08 46.70
N ARG A 284 -17.27 17.34 46.91
CA ARG A 284 -16.59 17.30 48.21
C ARG A 284 -16.07 18.68 48.63
N ASN A 285 -15.46 19.43 47.71
CA ASN A 285 -15.01 20.80 47.99
C ASN A 285 -16.18 21.74 48.31
N ARG A 286 -17.31 21.58 47.62
CA ARG A 286 -18.48 22.42 47.86
C ARG A 286 -19.17 22.12 49.22
N THR A 287 -19.23 20.83 49.60
CA THR A 287 -19.73 20.43 50.91
C THR A 287 -18.80 20.85 52.05
N THR A 288 -17.49 20.84 51.83
CA THR A 288 -16.50 21.36 52.81
C THR A 288 -16.64 22.86 52.97
N LEU A 289 -16.83 23.63 51.89
CA LEU A 289 -17.07 25.08 51.95
C LEU A 289 -18.39 25.42 52.61
N MET A 290 -19.45 24.58 52.46
CA MET A 290 -20.71 24.79 53.16
C MET A 290 -20.65 24.40 54.65
N GLY A 291 -19.73 23.44 54.99
CA GLY A 291 -19.51 23.03 56.39
C GLY A 291 -18.62 23.96 57.21
N VAL A 292 -17.92 24.87 56.57
CA VAL A 292 -17.02 25.84 57.24
C VAL A 292 -17.71 27.16 57.56
N ASN A 293 -19.01 27.32 57.26
CA ASN A 293 -19.76 28.52 57.66
C ASN A 293 -21.02 28.17 58.50
N PRO A 294 -20.86 27.71 59.76
CA PRO A 294 -21.98 27.53 60.67
C PRO A 294 -22.11 28.73 61.56
N ALA A 295 -22.18 29.92 61.03
CA ALA A 295 -22.52 31.06 61.85
C ALA A 295 -23.01 32.23 60.99
N TYR A 296 -24.29 32.25 60.82
CA TYR A 296 -25.12 33.40 61.04
C TYR A 296 -26.58 33.04 60.87
#